data_238fb0ff0903a395cb5387824720575d
#
_entry.id   238fb0ff0903a395cb5387824720575d
#
_cell.length_a   1.000
_cell.length_b   1.000
_cell.length_c   1.000
_cell.angle_alpha   90.00
_cell.angle_beta   90.00
_cell.angle_gamma   90.00
#
_symmetry.space_group_name_H-M   'P 1'
#
loop_
_entity.id
_entity.type
_entity.pdbx_description
1 polymer ?
#
loop_
_entity_poly.entity_id
_entity_poly.type
_entity_poly.pdbx_seq_one_letter_code
_entity_poly.pdbx_strand_id
1 'polypeptide(L)'
;LVIRRSFPVTFATIAATISALHLLAEGALLFPGDAVLLVAAYSVAAQADAPRRRLGPALGLVFSAVLAGRILQGGTAPTGMAAGSVICLVALSFVASWTAGLLARRKTEALRDAEHRRLLSERDAEARTRLAAYEERERISDEMHDVLAHTLTNIVIQAESGQVIAPTEEIAELFGMISRTGRS
;
A
#
# COMPACT_ATOMS: atom_id res chain seq x y z
N LEU A 1 4.68 -21.84 14.43
CA LEU A 1 3.97 -20.68 13.86
C LEU A 1 4.81 -19.90 12.85
N VAL A 2 6.14 -19.78 13.05
CA VAL A 2 7.06 -19.07 12.14
C VAL A 2 7.15 -19.78 10.78
N ILE A 3 7.31 -21.10 10.75
CA ILE A 3 7.43 -21.90 9.50
C ILE A 3 6.20 -21.74 8.60
N ARG A 4 5.01 -21.65 9.15
CA ARG A 4 3.76 -21.44 8.43
C ARG A 4 3.77 -20.13 7.61
N ARG A 5 4.43 -19.08 8.13
CA ARG A 5 4.46 -17.75 7.51
C ARG A 5 5.56 -17.60 6.46
N SER A 6 6.71 -18.26 6.70
CA SER A 6 7.87 -18.19 5.80
C SER A 6 7.81 -19.23 4.67
N PHE A 7 7.25 -20.41 4.95
CA PHE A 7 7.20 -21.53 4.00
C PHE A 7 5.80 -22.18 4.00
N PRO A 8 4.78 -21.50 3.48
CA PRO A 8 3.40 -21.99 3.56
C PRO A 8 3.17 -23.30 2.80
N VAL A 9 3.91 -23.52 1.71
CA VAL A 9 3.80 -24.74 0.91
C VAL A 9 4.41 -25.94 1.63
N THR A 10 5.61 -25.79 2.21
CA THR A 10 6.25 -26.85 3.00
C THR A 10 5.42 -27.21 4.23
N PHE A 11 4.83 -26.23 4.90
CA PHE A 11 3.89 -26.49 5.98
C PHE A 11 2.68 -27.30 5.50
N ALA A 12 2.11 -26.94 4.34
CA ALA A 12 0.95 -27.63 3.79
C ALA A 12 1.28 -29.06 3.35
N THR A 13 2.46 -29.29 2.74
CA THR A 13 2.88 -30.65 2.37
C THR A 13 3.12 -31.54 3.58
N ILE A 14 3.76 -31.04 4.63
CA ILE A 14 3.98 -31.79 5.88
C ILE A 14 2.63 -32.13 6.53
N ALA A 15 1.73 -31.15 6.66
CA ALA A 15 0.40 -31.37 7.21
C ALA A 15 -0.37 -32.42 6.41
N ALA A 16 -0.37 -32.33 5.09
CA ALA A 16 -1.04 -33.29 4.20
C ALA A 16 -0.46 -34.72 4.32
N THR A 17 0.85 -34.84 4.43
CA THR A 17 1.51 -36.13 4.59
C THR A 17 1.15 -36.78 5.92
N ILE A 18 1.16 -36.02 7.00
CA ILE A 18 0.79 -36.51 8.33
C ILE A 18 -0.69 -36.96 8.37
N SER A 19 -1.60 -36.13 7.83
CA SER A 19 -3.03 -36.50 7.79
C SER A 19 -3.30 -37.68 6.87
N ALA A 20 -2.60 -37.80 5.75
CA ALA A 20 -2.71 -38.95 4.85
C ALA A 20 -2.23 -40.24 5.56
N LEU A 21 -1.09 -40.18 6.25
CA LEU A 21 -0.55 -41.32 7.02
C LEU A 21 -1.49 -41.75 8.14
N HIS A 22 -2.04 -40.77 8.87
CA HIS A 22 -3.02 -41.03 9.90
C HIS A 22 -4.29 -41.74 9.34
N LEU A 23 -4.83 -41.21 8.23
CA LEU A 23 -6.01 -41.77 7.58
C LEU A 23 -5.78 -43.21 7.07
N LEU A 24 -4.54 -43.55 6.72
CA LEU A 24 -4.16 -44.89 6.27
C LEU A 24 -3.91 -45.87 7.44
N ALA A 25 -3.38 -45.40 8.59
CA ALA A 25 -2.95 -46.20 9.71
C ALA A 25 -4.08 -46.52 10.73
N GLU A 26 -4.87 -45.51 11.04
CA GLU A 26 -5.86 -45.63 12.15
C GLU A 26 -7.27 -45.57 11.56
N GLY A 27 -8.06 -46.53 11.56
CA GLY A 27 -9.42 -46.60 11.00
C GLY A 27 -10.41 -45.48 11.39
N ALA A 28 -9.98 -44.44 12.12
CA ALA A 28 -10.76 -43.26 12.44
C ALA A 28 -10.91 -42.35 11.22
N LEU A 29 -12.15 -41.96 10.86
CA LEU A 29 -12.48 -41.18 9.69
C LEU A 29 -12.02 -39.72 9.79
N LEU A 30 -12.03 -39.13 10.95
CA LEU A 30 -11.63 -37.74 11.21
C LEU A 30 -10.95 -37.66 12.59
N PHE A 31 -9.79 -37.03 12.60
CA PHE A 31 -9.05 -36.73 13.82
C PHE A 31 -8.98 -35.20 14.01
N PRO A 32 -9.05 -34.65 15.21
CA PRO A 32 -8.94 -33.21 15.44
C PRO A 32 -7.67 -32.59 14.83
N GLY A 33 -6.59 -33.38 14.69
CA GLY A 33 -5.36 -32.95 14.01
C GLY A 33 -5.53 -32.62 12.54
N ASP A 34 -6.53 -33.19 11.85
CA ASP A 34 -6.81 -32.92 10.45
C ASP A 34 -7.28 -31.46 10.20
N ALA A 35 -7.74 -30.77 11.25
CA ALA A 35 -8.03 -29.35 11.22
C ALA A 35 -6.79 -28.50 10.81
N VAL A 36 -5.59 -29.06 11.02
CA VAL A 36 -4.33 -28.41 10.55
C VAL A 36 -4.33 -28.25 9.03
N LEU A 37 -4.99 -29.13 8.27
CA LEU A 37 -5.14 -29.00 6.82
C LEU A 37 -5.94 -27.76 6.42
N LEU A 38 -6.95 -27.36 7.19
CA LEU A 38 -7.70 -26.12 6.94
C LEU A 38 -6.80 -24.91 7.16
N VAL A 39 -5.99 -24.95 8.21
CA VAL A 39 -4.98 -23.90 8.47
C VAL A 39 -3.92 -23.85 7.38
N ALA A 40 -3.53 -24.99 6.84
CA ALA A 40 -2.59 -25.09 5.72
C ALA A 40 -3.19 -24.51 4.43
N ALA A 41 -4.45 -24.87 4.10
CA ALA A 41 -5.17 -24.31 2.95
C ALA A 41 -5.30 -22.79 3.04
N TYR A 42 -5.69 -22.26 4.21
CA TYR A 42 -5.72 -20.83 4.48
C TYR A 42 -4.35 -20.18 4.25
N SER A 43 -3.29 -20.80 4.77
CA SER A 43 -1.93 -20.23 4.71
C SER A 43 -1.40 -20.17 3.28
N VAL A 44 -1.65 -21.22 2.48
CA VAL A 44 -1.29 -21.27 1.05
C VAL A 44 -2.09 -20.21 0.29
N ALA A 45 -3.39 -20.07 0.54
CA ALA A 45 -4.22 -19.03 -0.10
C ALA A 45 -3.74 -17.62 0.21
N ALA A 46 -3.39 -17.35 1.49
CA ALA A 46 -3.02 -16.02 1.97
C ALA A 46 -1.58 -15.60 1.60
N GLN A 47 -0.64 -16.54 1.51
CA GLN A 47 0.79 -16.24 1.49
C GLN A 47 1.57 -16.84 0.30
N ALA A 48 1.03 -17.86 -0.39
CA ALA A 48 1.73 -18.47 -1.51
C ALA A 48 1.68 -17.62 -2.79
N ASP A 49 2.72 -17.76 -3.61
CA ASP A 49 2.80 -17.16 -4.94
C ASP A 49 1.74 -17.75 -5.89
N ALA A 50 1.42 -17.02 -6.96
CA ALA A 50 0.36 -17.38 -7.90
C ALA A 50 0.43 -18.84 -8.42
N PRO A 51 1.59 -19.39 -8.85
CA PRO A 51 1.64 -20.76 -9.33
C PRO A 51 1.43 -21.79 -8.22
N ARG A 52 1.96 -21.55 -7.02
CA ARG A 52 1.87 -22.45 -5.85
C ARG A 52 0.51 -22.39 -5.15
N ARG A 53 -0.22 -21.32 -5.35
CA ARG A 53 -1.55 -21.13 -4.77
C ARG A 53 -2.55 -22.20 -5.22
N ARG A 54 -2.41 -22.73 -6.44
CA ARG A 54 -3.26 -23.80 -6.97
C ARG A 54 -3.16 -25.10 -6.17
N LEU A 55 -2.12 -25.27 -5.36
CA LEU A 55 -1.94 -26.45 -4.48
C LEU A 55 -3.00 -26.51 -3.36
N GLY A 56 -3.53 -25.38 -2.91
CA GLY A 56 -4.54 -25.34 -1.84
C GLY A 56 -5.83 -26.11 -2.19
N PRO A 57 -6.55 -25.77 -3.27
CA PRO A 57 -7.71 -26.54 -3.69
C PRO A 57 -7.36 -27.98 -4.09
N ALA A 58 -6.19 -28.23 -4.66
CA ALA A 58 -5.73 -29.57 -5.00
C ALA A 58 -5.60 -30.44 -3.74
N LEU A 59 -5.01 -29.92 -2.65
CA LEU A 59 -4.93 -30.61 -1.36
C LEU A 59 -6.32 -30.94 -0.80
N GLY A 60 -7.26 -30.00 -0.86
CA GLY A 60 -8.63 -30.21 -0.42
C GLY A 60 -9.35 -31.29 -1.21
N LEU A 61 -9.18 -31.31 -2.54
CA LEU A 61 -9.74 -32.33 -3.43
C LEU A 61 -9.16 -33.72 -3.14
N VAL A 62 -7.82 -33.83 -3.02
CA VAL A 62 -7.14 -35.09 -2.72
C VAL A 62 -7.59 -35.64 -1.37
N PHE A 63 -7.64 -34.80 -0.34
CA PHE A 63 -8.10 -35.23 0.98
C PHE A 63 -9.56 -35.70 0.96
N SER A 64 -10.44 -34.95 0.32
CA SER A 64 -11.86 -35.35 0.19
C SER A 64 -12.03 -36.62 -0.62
N ALA A 65 -11.23 -36.86 -1.66
CA ALA A 65 -11.25 -38.07 -2.45
C ALA A 65 -10.76 -39.31 -1.66
N VAL A 66 -9.68 -39.15 -0.89
CA VAL A 66 -9.15 -40.22 -0.02
C VAL A 66 -10.18 -40.58 1.08
N LEU A 67 -10.81 -39.56 1.69
CA LEU A 67 -11.85 -39.74 2.68
C LEU A 67 -13.06 -40.49 2.08
N ALA A 68 -13.51 -40.11 0.89
CA ALA A 68 -14.60 -40.79 0.19
C ALA A 68 -14.23 -42.25 -0.14
N GLY A 69 -13.01 -42.52 -0.61
CA GLY A 69 -12.53 -43.89 -0.85
C GLY A 69 -12.53 -44.74 0.41
N ARG A 70 -12.13 -44.22 1.56
CA ARG A 70 -12.15 -44.92 2.84
C ARG A 70 -13.58 -45.26 3.32
N ILE A 71 -14.50 -44.33 3.13
CA ILE A 71 -15.93 -44.53 3.45
C ILE A 71 -16.50 -45.65 2.57
N LEU A 72 -16.17 -45.70 1.28
CA LEU A 72 -16.66 -46.74 0.35
C LEU A 72 -16.08 -48.13 0.62
N GLN A 73 -14.87 -48.23 1.18
CA GLN A 73 -14.23 -49.52 1.52
C GLN A 73 -14.75 -50.18 2.78
N GLY A 74 -15.82 -49.69 3.42
CA GLY A 74 -16.49 -50.35 4.50
C GLY A 74 -15.84 -50.23 5.86
N GLY A 75 -15.05 -49.16 6.07
CA GLY A 75 -14.66 -48.77 7.43
C GLY A 75 -15.90 -48.42 8.25
N THR A 76 -15.75 -48.12 9.52
CA THR A 76 -16.79 -47.80 10.51
C THR A 76 -17.68 -46.60 10.15
N ALA A 77 -18.12 -46.51 8.91
CA ALA A 77 -18.82 -45.39 8.33
C ALA A 77 -20.31 -45.39 8.71
N PRO A 78 -20.86 -44.22 9.02
CA PRO A 78 -22.31 -44.07 9.06
C PRO A 78 -22.92 -44.36 7.68
N THR A 79 -24.07 -45.03 7.66
CA THR A 79 -24.72 -45.48 6.43
C THR A 79 -25.15 -44.35 5.50
N GLY A 80 -24.86 -44.50 4.20
CA GLY A 80 -25.49 -43.77 3.07
C GLY A 80 -25.51 -42.24 3.22
N MET A 81 -26.62 -41.64 3.62
CA MET A 81 -26.79 -40.17 3.68
C MET A 81 -25.85 -39.48 4.68
N ALA A 82 -25.47 -40.14 5.79
CA ALA A 82 -24.56 -39.59 6.76
C ALA A 82 -23.10 -39.52 6.24
N ALA A 83 -22.70 -40.47 5.40
CA ALA A 83 -21.39 -40.45 4.76
C ALA A 83 -21.26 -39.27 3.76
N GLY A 84 -22.29 -39.06 2.96
CA GLY A 84 -22.36 -37.90 2.02
C GLY A 84 -22.30 -36.55 2.73
N SER A 85 -22.99 -36.42 3.88
CA SER A 85 -22.98 -35.17 4.64
C SER A 85 -21.60 -34.87 5.25
N VAL A 86 -20.85 -35.88 5.72
CA VAL A 86 -19.48 -35.69 6.22
C VAL A 86 -18.52 -35.22 5.12
N ILE A 87 -18.57 -35.87 3.95
CA ILE A 87 -17.75 -35.48 2.80
C ILE A 87 -18.07 -34.03 2.38
N CYS A 88 -19.35 -33.69 2.30
CA CYS A 88 -19.82 -32.36 1.95
C CYS A 88 -19.34 -31.30 2.96
N LEU A 89 -19.43 -31.59 4.25
CA LEU A 89 -18.97 -30.69 5.32
C LEU A 89 -17.47 -30.44 5.24
N VAL A 90 -16.69 -31.50 5.03
CA VAL A 90 -15.23 -31.39 4.89
C VAL A 90 -14.86 -30.55 3.64
N ALA A 91 -15.47 -30.85 2.50
CA ALA A 91 -15.24 -30.08 1.28
C ALA A 91 -15.61 -28.60 1.46
N LEU A 92 -16.75 -28.32 2.07
CA LEU A 92 -17.21 -26.95 2.35
C LEU A 92 -16.24 -26.22 3.30
N SER A 93 -15.72 -26.90 4.32
CA SER A 93 -14.72 -26.34 5.24
C SER A 93 -13.42 -25.96 4.53
N PHE A 94 -12.96 -26.78 3.57
CA PHE A 94 -11.81 -26.44 2.74
C PHE A 94 -12.07 -25.21 1.86
N VAL A 95 -13.22 -25.15 1.19
CA VAL A 95 -13.61 -24.00 0.39
C VAL A 95 -13.70 -22.74 1.25
N ALA A 96 -14.33 -22.82 2.41
CA ALA A 96 -14.44 -21.70 3.34
C ALA A 96 -13.06 -21.22 3.83
N SER A 97 -12.19 -22.15 4.21
CA SER A 97 -10.82 -21.82 4.64
C SER A 97 -9.99 -21.19 3.52
N TRP A 98 -10.10 -21.74 2.30
CA TRP A 98 -9.44 -21.20 1.12
C TRP A 98 -9.91 -19.79 0.78
N THR A 99 -11.23 -19.57 0.73
CA THR A 99 -11.82 -18.26 0.44
C THR A 99 -11.47 -17.24 1.52
N ALA A 100 -11.46 -17.62 2.80
CA ALA A 100 -11.00 -16.77 3.89
C ALA A 100 -9.53 -16.35 3.71
N GLY A 101 -8.65 -17.26 3.28
CA GLY A 101 -7.26 -16.95 2.95
C GLY A 101 -7.12 -15.95 1.80
N LEU A 102 -7.91 -16.12 0.73
CA LEU A 102 -7.93 -15.17 -0.40
C LEU A 102 -8.42 -13.78 0.01
N LEU A 103 -9.47 -13.72 0.84
CA LEU A 103 -10.00 -12.45 1.36
C LEU A 103 -8.99 -11.75 2.25
N ALA A 104 -8.31 -12.50 3.14
CA ALA A 104 -7.25 -11.95 3.98
C ALA A 104 -6.11 -11.35 3.15
N ARG A 105 -5.70 -12.03 2.07
CA ARG A 105 -4.71 -11.53 1.13
C ARG A 105 -5.16 -10.24 0.45
N ARG A 106 -6.36 -10.22 -0.14
CA ARG A 106 -6.92 -9.03 -0.80
C ARG A 106 -6.97 -7.82 0.15
N LYS A 107 -7.38 -8.06 1.41
CA LYS A 107 -7.40 -7.02 2.44
C LYS A 107 -5.98 -6.47 2.71
N THR A 108 -4.99 -7.34 2.81
CA THR A 108 -3.60 -6.93 3.07
C THR A 108 -3.01 -6.16 1.88
N GLU A 109 -3.29 -6.61 0.65
CA GLU A 109 -2.87 -5.92 -0.58
C GLU A 109 -3.54 -4.54 -0.68
N ALA A 110 -4.85 -4.45 -0.45
CA ALA A 110 -5.57 -3.17 -0.46
C ALA A 110 -5.07 -2.17 0.60
N LEU A 111 -4.72 -2.65 1.79
CA LEU A 111 -4.13 -1.79 2.83
C LEU A 111 -2.74 -1.27 2.43
N ARG A 112 -1.90 -2.11 1.83
CA ARG A 112 -0.58 -1.69 1.33
C ARG A 112 -0.69 -0.66 0.21
N ASP A 113 -1.63 -0.88 -0.72
CA ASP A 113 -1.88 0.05 -1.82
C ASP A 113 -2.41 1.40 -1.30
N ALA A 114 -3.30 1.37 -0.30
CA ALA A 114 -3.81 2.59 0.33
C ALA A 114 -2.70 3.37 1.04
N GLU A 115 -1.83 2.69 1.78
CA GLU A 115 -0.68 3.30 2.44
C GLU A 115 0.30 3.90 1.44
N HIS A 116 0.61 3.18 0.36
CA HIS A 116 1.47 3.68 -0.71
C HIS A 116 0.90 4.93 -1.39
N ARG A 117 -0.41 4.92 -1.71
CA ARG A 117 -1.10 6.10 -2.28
C ARG A 117 -1.08 7.28 -1.31
N ARG A 118 -1.25 7.04 -0.02
CA ARG A 118 -1.16 8.08 1.00
C ARG A 118 0.21 8.73 1.03
N LEU A 119 1.29 7.94 1.05
CA LEU A 119 2.66 8.47 1.03
C LEU A 119 2.96 9.28 -0.23
N LEU A 120 2.47 8.84 -1.39
CA LEU A 120 2.60 9.62 -2.63
C LEU A 120 1.84 10.94 -2.55
N SER A 121 0.60 10.92 -2.05
CA SER A 121 -0.22 12.13 -1.88
C SER A 121 0.41 13.14 -0.90
N GLU A 122 1.03 12.67 0.18
CA GLU A 122 1.74 13.52 1.13
C GLU A 122 2.96 14.20 0.46
N ARG A 123 3.74 13.45 -0.33
CA ARG A 123 4.88 14.01 -1.10
C ARG A 123 4.44 15.03 -2.14
N ASP A 124 3.36 14.74 -2.85
CA ASP A 124 2.79 15.66 -3.84
C ASP A 124 2.29 16.95 -3.18
N ALA A 125 1.66 16.86 -2.00
CA ALA A 125 1.22 18.02 -1.23
C ALA A 125 2.41 18.87 -0.77
N GLU A 126 3.48 18.25 -0.27
CA GLU A 126 4.71 18.96 0.10
C GLU A 126 5.37 19.65 -1.11
N ALA A 127 5.44 18.96 -2.25
CA ALA A 127 5.99 19.53 -3.48
C ALA A 127 5.21 20.74 -3.95
N ARG A 128 3.87 20.66 -3.93
CA ARG A 128 2.98 21.80 -4.28
C ARG A 128 3.14 22.96 -3.31
N THR A 129 3.27 22.70 -2.02
CA THR A 129 3.49 23.77 -1.02
C THR A 129 4.82 24.48 -1.26
N ARG A 130 5.88 23.74 -1.58
CA ARG A 130 7.19 24.33 -1.92
C ARG A 130 7.11 25.17 -3.20
N LEU A 131 6.45 24.63 -4.24
CA LEU A 131 6.26 25.35 -5.49
C LEU A 131 5.50 26.68 -5.27
N ALA A 132 4.37 26.62 -4.57
CA ALA A 132 3.60 27.81 -4.23
C ALA A 132 4.42 28.86 -3.44
N ALA A 133 5.30 28.42 -2.54
CA ALA A 133 6.18 29.30 -1.81
C ALA A 133 7.25 29.95 -2.71
N TYR A 134 7.75 29.23 -3.74
CA TYR A 134 8.66 29.82 -4.73
C TYR A 134 7.95 30.84 -5.63
N GLU A 135 6.78 30.49 -6.15
CA GLU A 135 5.96 31.39 -6.97
C GLU A 135 5.60 32.68 -6.21
N GLU A 136 5.24 32.56 -4.93
CA GLU A 136 4.94 33.74 -4.10
C GLU A 136 6.18 34.60 -3.86
N ARG A 137 7.35 34.01 -3.63
CA ARG A 137 8.60 34.77 -3.49
C ARG A 137 8.96 35.51 -4.77
N GLU A 138 8.81 34.87 -5.92
CA GLU A 138 9.04 35.48 -7.23
C GLU A 138 8.09 36.66 -7.44
N ARG A 139 6.78 36.46 -7.17
CA ARG A 139 5.77 37.54 -7.25
C ARG A 139 6.09 38.72 -6.35
N ILE A 140 6.49 38.45 -5.09
CA ILE A 140 6.87 39.50 -4.13
C ILE A 140 8.13 40.24 -4.65
N SER A 141 9.10 39.52 -5.19
CA SER A 141 10.33 40.11 -5.75
C SER A 141 10.01 41.03 -6.91
N ASP A 142 9.13 40.63 -7.81
CA ASP A 142 8.72 41.45 -8.97
C ASP A 142 7.94 42.70 -8.52
N GLU A 143 7.01 42.53 -7.57
CA GLU A 143 6.25 43.65 -7.01
C GLU A 143 7.17 44.66 -6.27
N MET A 144 8.15 44.15 -5.51
CA MET A 144 9.15 45.01 -4.86
C MET A 144 10.03 45.72 -5.86
N HIS A 145 10.43 45.04 -6.94
CA HIS A 145 11.23 45.66 -8.00
C HIS A 145 10.47 46.81 -8.69
N ASP A 146 9.19 46.61 -8.97
CA ASP A 146 8.30 47.58 -9.59
C ASP A 146 8.11 48.83 -8.67
N VAL A 147 7.86 48.59 -7.38
CA VAL A 147 7.72 49.66 -6.39
C VAL A 147 9.02 50.46 -6.24
N LEU A 148 10.17 49.76 -6.17
CA LEU A 148 11.47 50.40 -6.06
C LEU A 148 11.79 51.22 -7.32
N ALA A 149 11.57 50.66 -8.51
CA ALA A 149 11.80 51.34 -9.78
C ALA A 149 10.95 52.61 -9.89
N HIS A 150 9.66 52.54 -9.54
CA HIS A 150 8.76 53.66 -9.55
C HIS A 150 9.19 54.74 -8.52
N THR A 151 9.58 54.32 -7.32
CA THR A 151 10.02 55.22 -6.25
C THR A 151 11.33 55.94 -6.63
N LEU A 152 12.29 55.20 -7.15
CA LEU A 152 13.56 55.73 -7.64
C LEU A 152 13.33 56.75 -8.77
N THR A 153 12.46 56.41 -9.72
CA THR A 153 12.09 57.31 -10.82
C THR A 153 11.51 58.62 -10.27
N ASN A 154 10.62 58.57 -9.31
CA ASN A 154 10.04 59.77 -8.68
C ASN A 154 11.10 60.58 -7.93
N ILE A 155 12.04 59.93 -7.22
CA ILE A 155 13.15 60.64 -6.54
C ILE A 155 14.06 61.35 -7.58
N VAL A 156 14.38 60.69 -8.69
CA VAL A 156 15.19 61.29 -9.76
C VAL A 156 14.49 62.52 -10.35
N ILE A 157 13.20 62.42 -10.67
CA ILE A 157 12.40 63.53 -11.21
C ILE A 157 12.35 64.69 -10.21
N GLN A 158 12.14 64.42 -8.93
CA GLN A 158 12.15 65.47 -7.91
C GLN A 158 13.50 66.10 -7.73
N ALA A 159 14.59 65.34 -7.78
CA ALA A 159 15.95 65.85 -7.70
C ALA A 159 16.28 66.72 -8.93
N GLU A 160 15.88 66.32 -10.13
CA GLU A 160 16.06 67.12 -11.35
C GLU A 160 15.28 68.44 -11.29
N SER A 161 14.03 68.40 -10.80
CA SER A 161 13.23 69.58 -10.64
C SER A 161 13.82 70.51 -9.55
N GLY A 162 14.33 69.94 -8.45
CA GLY A 162 15.01 70.68 -7.39
C GLY A 162 16.30 71.36 -7.89
N GLN A 163 17.04 70.73 -8.77
CA GLN A 163 18.27 71.28 -9.39
C GLN A 163 17.98 72.57 -10.19
N VAL A 164 16.83 72.58 -10.89
CA VAL A 164 16.44 73.75 -11.74
C VAL A 164 16.03 74.96 -10.93
N ILE A 165 15.41 74.77 -9.78
CA ILE A 165 14.88 75.83 -8.90
C ILE A 165 15.79 76.13 -7.70
N ALA A 166 16.97 75.50 -7.62
CA ALA A 166 17.91 75.72 -6.51
C ALA A 166 18.41 77.18 -6.43
N PRO A 167 18.35 77.79 -5.26
CA PRO A 167 18.71 79.17 -5.05
C PRO A 167 20.23 79.40 -5.02
N THR A 168 21.02 78.37 -4.85
CA THR A 168 22.50 78.42 -4.86
C THR A 168 23.09 77.24 -5.63
N GLU A 169 24.28 77.42 -6.17
CA GLU A 169 24.97 76.40 -6.98
C GLU A 169 25.30 75.13 -6.16
N GLU A 170 25.63 75.30 -4.89
CA GLU A 170 25.91 74.23 -3.96
C GLU A 170 24.68 73.28 -3.74
N ILE A 171 23.48 73.87 -3.65
CA ILE A 171 22.24 73.10 -3.54
C ILE A 171 21.89 72.41 -4.87
N ALA A 172 22.16 73.05 -6.01
CA ALA A 172 21.97 72.46 -7.33
C ALA A 172 22.89 71.23 -7.51
N GLU A 173 24.15 71.28 -7.06
CA GLU A 173 25.08 70.16 -7.12
C GLU A 173 24.62 68.96 -6.28
N LEU A 174 24.08 69.21 -5.09
CA LEU A 174 23.52 68.17 -4.23
C LEU A 174 22.34 67.42 -4.90
N PHE A 175 21.41 68.14 -5.50
CA PHE A 175 20.31 67.55 -6.25
C PHE A 175 20.80 66.76 -7.47
N GLY A 176 21.84 67.30 -8.19
CA GLY A 176 22.47 66.60 -9.29
C GLY A 176 23.17 65.29 -8.86
N MET A 177 23.73 65.24 -7.67
CA MET A 177 24.32 64.04 -7.11
C MET A 177 23.24 62.97 -6.81
N ILE A 178 22.12 63.37 -6.19
CA ILE A 178 21.00 62.48 -5.92
C ILE A 178 20.43 61.90 -7.20
N SER A 179 20.22 62.73 -8.24
CA SER A 179 19.71 62.28 -9.53
C SER A 179 20.65 61.27 -10.21
N ARG A 180 21.95 61.46 -10.17
CA ARG A 180 22.94 60.53 -10.76
C ARG A 180 22.96 59.21 -10.02
N THR A 181 22.91 59.24 -8.67
CA THR A 181 22.91 58.03 -7.86
C THR A 181 21.63 57.22 -8.06
N GLY A 182 20.49 57.88 -8.26
CA GLY A 182 19.22 57.19 -8.51
C GLY A 182 19.10 56.55 -9.90
N ARG A 183 19.96 56.89 -10.84
CA ARG A 183 20.01 56.32 -12.21
C ARG A 183 21.02 55.18 -12.37
N SER A 184 21.91 54.98 -11.42
CA SER A 184 22.94 53.90 -11.47
C SER A 184 22.39 52.57 -10.94
#